data_8c5cec190372b496b3bacd0e3b5b7de2
#
_entry.id   8c5cec190372b496b3bacd0e3b5b7de2
#
_cell.length_a   1.000
_cell.length_b   1.000
_cell.length_c   1.000
_cell.angle_alpha   90.00
_cell.angle_beta   90.00
_cell.angle_gamma   90.00
#
_symmetry.space_group_name_H-M   'P 1'
#
loop_
_entity.id
_entity.type
_entity.pdbx_description
1 polymer ?
#
loop_
_entity_poly.entity_id
_entity_poly.type
_entity_poly.pdbx_seq_one_letter_code
_entity_poly.pdbx_strand_id
1 'polypeptide(L)'
;MSSKRPISIKISALCGIIGPILGFIFISCSIYLSDWFYWTENWLSDLGGIPENTSIWASRGIASIIFNIGLILSGLIGVIFANSLRMIHILNNNKGRIGVFLLILDMFALCFIGIFPETTGYLHTFVSVLFFFLIALSLLIIGNVLRKQSMGKLGKFIIILGLISFCSFPFFAIPRPWGNNAITELIPIISLSIFTILFGISLIKDKFVLILK
;
A
#
# COMPACT_ATOMS: atom_id res chain seq x y z
N MET A 1 19.57 28.92 9.60
CA MET A 1 18.35 28.90 10.40
C MET A 1 17.53 27.67 10.00
N SER A 2 17.40 26.68 10.89
CA SER A 2 16.52 25.52 10.66
C SER A 2 15.08 26.00 10.82
N SER A 3 14.39 26.24 9.71
CA SER A 3 12.95 26.53 9.76
C SER A 3 12.26 25.25 10.26
N LYS A 4 11.62 25.34 11.42
CA LYS A 4 10.85 24.21 11.98
C LYS A 4 9.81 23.78 10.94
N ARG A 5 9.82 22.50 10.56
CA ARG A 5 8.84 21.95 9.61
C ARG A 5 7.42 22.15 10.14
N PRO A 6 6.46 22.44 9.25
CA PRO A 6 5.05 22.49 9.60
C PRO A 6 4.60 21.20 10.30
N ILE A 7 3.76 21.32 11.31
CA ILE A 7 3.20 20.19 12.06
C ILE A 7 2.50 19.20 11.11
N SER A 8 1.82 19.71 10.08
CA SER A 8 1.15 18.89 9.05
C SER A 8 2.10 17.90 8.37
N ILE A 9 3.34 18.30 8.06
CA ILE A 9 4.32 17.41 7.45
C ILE A 9 4.78 16.33 8.41
N LYS A 10 4.95 16.65 9.70
CA LYS A 10 5.31 15.65 10.71
C LYS A 10 4.19 14.62 10.90
N ILE A 11 2.94 15.07 10.96
CA ILE A 11 1.76 14.18 11.03
C ILE A 11 1.72 13.27 9.80
N SER A 12 1.85 13.83 8.60
CA SER A 12 1.85 13.06 7.38
C SER A 12 3.01 12.06 7.30
N ALA A 13 4.19 12.44 7.77
CA ALA A 13 5.34 11.53 7.86
C ALA A 13 5.07 10.35 8.82
N LEU A 14 4.43 10.61 9.96
CA LEU A 14 3.98 9.57 10.88
C LEU A 14 2.92 8.67 10.24
N CYS A 15 2.00 9.22 9.45
CA CYS A 15 1.03 8.42 8.68
C CYS A 15 1.71 7.40 7.75
N GLY A 16 2.83 7.77 7.11
CA GLY A 16 3.61 6.85 6.27
C GLY A 16 4.25 5.69 7.04
N ILE A 17 4.44 5.84 8.35
CA ILE A 17 4.98 4.78 9.23
C ILE A 17 3.84 3.98 9.87
N ILE A 18 2.84 4.66 10.40
CA ILE A 18 1.76 4.05 11.18
C ILE A 18 0.81 3.27 10.26
N GLY A 19 0.51 3.79 9.06
CA GLY A 19 -0.43 3.16 8.12
C GLY A 19 -0.13 1.69 7.85
N PRO A 20 1.06 1.34 7.33
CA PRO A 20 1.40 -0.05 7.06
C PRO A 20 1.49 -0.90 8.34
N ILE A 21 2.01 -0.37 9.44
CA ILE A 21 2.05 -1.10 10.73
C ILE A 21 0.65 -1.47 11.17
N LEU A 22 -0.29 -0.52 11.09
CA LEU A 22 -1.69 -0.75 11.44
C LEU A 22 -2.30 -1.80 10.52
N GLY A 23 -2.06 -1.73 9.21
CA GLY A 23 -2.50 -2.73 8.24
C GLY A 23 -2.04 -4.14 8.62
N PHE A 24 -0.76 -4.32 8.92
CA PHE A 24 -0.25 -5.62 9.36
C PHE A 24 -0.83 -6.08 10.71
N ILE A 25 -1.09 -5.18 11.64
CA ILE A 25 -1.78 -5.53 12.91
C ILE A 25 -3.18 -6.08 12.63
N PHE A 26 -3.98 -5.38 11.80
CA PHE A 26 -5.33 -5.83 11.47
C PHE A 26 -5.33 -7.15 10.71
N ILE A 27 -4.44 -7.33 9.74
CA ILE A 27 -4.25 -8.60 9.02
C ILE A 27 -3.90 -9.72 10.00
N SER A 28 -2.93 -9.50 10.90
CA SER A 28 -2.49 -10.48 11.88
C SER A 28 -3.60 -10.85 12.87
N CYS A 29 -4.37 -9.86 13.34
CA CYS A 29 -5.54 -10.09 14.20
C CYS A 29 -6.60 -10.93 13.47
N SER A 30 -6.87 -10.62 12.20
CA SER A 30 -7.83 -11.37 11.40
C SER A 30 -7.37 -12.82 11.17
N ILE A 31 -6.09 -13.05 10.88
CA ILE A 31 -5.52 -14.40 10.75
C ILE A 31 -5.65 -15.17 12.08
N TYR A 32 -5.30 -14.53 13.20
CA TYR A 32 -5.39 -15.16 14.52
C TYR A 32 -6.83 -15.61 14.87
N LEU A 33 -7.84 -14.91 14.38
CA LEU A 33 -9.26 -15.24 14.57
C LEU A 33 -9.82 -16.18 13.49
N SER A 34 -8.97 -16.71 12.61
CA SER A 34 -9.37 -17.49 11.43
C SER A 34 -8.67 -18.84 11.41
N ASP A 35 -9.20 -19.81 12.16
CA ASP A 35 -8.63 -21.18 12.25
C ASP A 35 -8.58 -21.90 10.89
N TRP A 36 -9.35 -21.45 9.93
CA TRP A 36 -9.45 -21.97 8.55
C TRP A 36 -8.39 -21.39 7.60
N PHE A 37 -7.66 -20.34 8.02
CA PHE A 37 -6.72 -19.65 7.12
C PHE A 37 -5.37 -20.37 7.07
N TYR A 38 -4.98 -20.77 5.85
CA TYR A 38 -3.67 -21.36 5.57
C TYR A 38 -2.97 -20.58 4.46
N TRP A 39 -1.75 -20.16 4.68
CA TRP A 39 -0.95 -19.35 3.75
C TRP A 39 -0.77 -19.98 2.37
N THR A 40 -0.79 -21.30 2.28
CA THR A 40 -0.61 -22.08 1.05
C THR A 40 -1.93 -22.38 0.32
N GLU A 41 -3.06 -22.16 0.96
CA GLU A 41 -4.37 -22.57 0.44
C GLU A 41 -5.30 -21.38 0.15
N ASN A 42 -5.14 -20.27 0.90
CA ASN A 42 -6.03 -19.12 0.82
C ASN A 42 -5.38 -17.92 0.13
N TRP A 43 -6.25 -17.03 -0.36
CA TRP A 43 -5.87 -15.65 -0.64
C TRP A 43 -5.86 -14.86 0.68
N LEU A 44 -5.05 -13.80 0.74
CA LEU A 44 -5.11 -12.91 1.90
C LEU A 44 -6.46 -12.19 1.96
N SER A 45 -7.04 -11.89 0.80
CA SER A 45 -8.36 -11.28 0.65
C SER A 45 -9.52 -12.15 1.15
N ASP A 46 -9.35 -13.50 1.21
CA ASP A 46 -10.34 -14.41 1.82
C ASP A 46 -10.67 -14.04 3.27
N LEU A 47 -9.73 -13.39 3.96
CA LEU A 47 -9.97 -12.86 5.32
C LEU A 47 -11.10 -11.83 5.34
N GLY A 48 -11.27 -11.08 4.26
CA GLY A 48 -12.32 -10.06 4.12
C GLY A 48 -13.70 -10.62 3.86
N GLY A 49 -13.82 -11.91 3.47
CA GLY A 49 -15.09 -12.58 3.21
C GLY A 49 -14.94 -13.62 2.10
N ILE A 50 -15.99 -14.41 1.92
CA ILE A 50 -16.11 -15.39 0.84
C ILE A 50 -17.38 -15.15 0.02
N PRO A 51 -17.38 -15.39 -1.31
CA PRO A 51 -18.53 -15.10 -2.18
C PRO A 51 -19.81 -15.84 -1.84
N GLU A 52 -19.70 -17.00 -1.19
CA GLU A 52 -20.84 -17.90 -0.91
C GLU A 52 -21.72 -17.47 0.29
N ASN A 53 -21.34 -16.41 1.00
CA ASN A 53 -22.07 -15.98 2.19
C ASN A 53 -22.96 -14.77 1.88
N THR A 54 -24.15 -14.73 2.50
CA THR A 54 -25.14 -13.65 2.35
C THR A 54 -24.74 -12.34 3.01
N SER A 55 -23.83 -12.37 3.99
CA SER A 55 -23.35 -11.18 4.67
C SER A 55 -22.11 -10.60 3.98
N ILE A 56 -22.25 -9.42 3.40
CA ILE A 56 -21.15 -8.77 2.66
C ILE A 56 -19.94 -8.51 3.57
N TRP A 57 -20.13 -8.02 4.77
CA TRP A 57 -19.06 -7.54 5.65
C TRP A 57 -18.64 -8.50 6.77
N ALA A 58 -19.47 -9.47 7.07
CA ALA A 58 -19.27 -10.38 8.20
C ALA A 58 -19.36 -11.85 7.79
N SER A 59 -19.05 -12.17 6.54
CA SER A 59 -19.17 -13.53 6.03
C SER A 59 -18.25 -14.53 6.76
N ARG A 60 -17.16 -14.06 7.32
CA ARG A 60 -16.23 -14.80 8.19
C ARG A 60 -16.27 -14.29 9.64
N GLY A 61 -17.41 -13.72 10.08
CA GLY A 61 -17.59 -13.19 11.42
C GLY A 61 -16.76 -11.95 11.70
N ILE A 62 -16.31 -11.80 12.95
CA ILE A 62 -15.54 -10.62 13.41
C ILE A 62 -14.19 -10.48 12.67
N ALA A 63 -13.59 -11.57 12.23
CA ALA A 63 -12.31 -11.56 11.50
C ALA A 63 -12.42 -10.76 10.20
N SER A 64 -13.50 -10.95 9.42
CA SER A 64 -13.71 -10.17 8.18
C SER A 64 -13.92 -8.68 8.45
N ILE A 65 -14.66 -8.35 9.51
CA ILE A 65 -14.88 -6.95 9.90
C ILE A 65 -13.55 -6.28 10.25
N ILE A 66 -12.72 -6.95 11.05
CA ILE A 66 -11.39 -6.47 11.44
C ILE A 66 -10.52 -6.25 10.21
N PHE A 67 -10.45 -7.23 9.30
CA PHE A 67 -9.69 -7.14 8.08
C PHE A 67 -10.11 -5.94 7.22
N ASN A 68 -11.39 -5.85 6.89
CA ASN A 68 -11.93 -4.82 6.00
C ASN A 68 -11.78 -3.41 6.60
N ILE A 69 -12.08 -3.22 7.90
CA ILE A 69 -11.83 -1.94 8.58
C ILE A 69 -10.34 -1.60 8.58
N GLY A 70 -9.48 -2.59 8.79
CA GLY A 70 -8.03 -2.41 8.76
C GLY A 70 -7.54 -1.86 7.41
N LEU A 71 -8.04 -2.41 6.29
CA LEU A 71 -7.70 -1.92 4.95
C LEU A 71 -8.20 -0.49 4.72
N ILE A 72 -9.45 -0.18 5.12
CA ILE A 72 -10.01 1.18 4.99
C ILE A 72 -9.18 2.19 5.77
N LEU A 73 -8.89 1.91 7.05
CA LEU A 73 -8.11 2.83 7.89
C LEU A 73 -6.68 3.01 7.37
N SER A 74 -6.03 1.91 6.96
CA SER A 74 -4.68 1.97 6.40
C SER A 74 -4.65 2.76 5.10
N GLY A 75 -5.63 2.60 4.24
CA GLY A 75 -5.77 3.36 3.01
C GLY A 75 -5.99 4.85 3.27
N LEU A 76 -6.90 5.23 4.17
CA LEU A 76 -7.14 6.64 4.54
C LEU A 76 -5.88 7.31 5.12
N ILE A 77 -5.17 6.63 6.02
CA ILE A 77 -3.89 7.09 6.57
C ILE A 77 -2.86 7.21 5.44
N GLY A 78 -2.84 6.24 4.52
CA GLY A 78 -1.98 6.25 3.34
C GLY A 78 -2.25 7.42 2.40
N VAL A 79 -3.51 7.83 2.20
CA VAL A 79 -3.88 9.03 1.41
C VAL A 79 -3.27 10.29 2.03
N ILE A 80 -3.34 10.45 3.36
CA ILE A 80 -2.74 11.60 4.06
C ILE A 80 -1.23 11.64 3.81
N PHE A 81 -0.56 10.49 3.94
CA PHE A 81 0.86 10.37 3.65
C PHE A 81 1.18 10.69 2.19
N ALA A 82 0.53 10.01 1.23
CA ALA A 82 0.79 10.16 -0.19
C ALA A 82 0.58 11.61 -0.67
N ASN A 83 -0.45 12.29 -0.18
CA ASN A 83 -0.70 13.69 -0.51
C ASN A 83 0.43 14.62 -0.04
N SER A 84 1.09 14.30 1.08
CA SER A 84 2.22 15.10 1.57
C SER A 84 3.46 15.05 0.65
N LEU A 85 3.61 13.98 -0.13
CA LEU A 85 4.73 13.86 -1.07
C LEU A 85 4.72 14.93 -2.16
N ARG A 86 3.57 15.56 -2.43
CA ARG A 86 3.46 16.74 -3.32
C ARG A 86 4.31 17.93 -2.86
N MET A 87 4.60 18.00 -1.56
CA MET A 87 5.41 19.06 -0.97
C MET A 87 6.92 18.82 -1.09
N ILE A 88 7.33 17.67 -1.56
CA ILE A 88 8.75 17.33 -1.75
C ILE A 88 9.23 17.94 -3.06
N HIS A 89 10.22 18.86 -2.98
CA HIS A 89 10.73 19.60 -4.13
C HIS A 89 11.18 18.69 -5.28
N ILE A 90 11.89 17.62 -4.97
CA ILE A 90 12.41 16.67 -5.98
C ILE A 90 11.30 15.96 -6.77
N LEU A 91 10.10 15.83 -6.20
CA LEU A 91 8.91 15.24 -6.85
C LEU A 91 8.04 16.28 -7.55
N ASN A 92 8.37 17.58 -7.48
CA ASN A 92 7.59 18.66 -8.06
C ASN A 92 7.88 18.90 -9.56
N ASN A 93 7.95 17.81 -10.31
CA ASN A 93 8.00 17.82 -11.78
C ASN A 93 6.89 16.95 -12.34
N ASN A 94 6.62 17.03 -13.65
CA ASN A 94 5.49 16.32 -14.26
C ASN A 94 5.49 14.81 -13.93
N LYS A 95 6.64 14.14 -14.04
CA LYS A 95 6.73 12.69 -13.74
C LYS A 95 6.54 12.40 -12.25
N GLY A 96 7.14 13.21 -11.38
CA GLY A 96 6.98 13.07 -9.93
C GLY A 96 5.53 13.29 -9.50
N ARG A 97 4.86 14.31 -10.03
CA ARG A 97 3.44 14.58 -9.79
C ARG A 97 2.56 13.41 -10.23
N ILE A 98 2.84 12.82 -11.40
CA ILE A 98 2.12 11.62 -11.88
C ILE A 98 2.34 10.46 -10.90
N GLY A 99 3.59 10.16 -10.51
CA GLY A 99 3.88 9.08 -9.57
C GLY A 99 3.18 9.25 -8.23
N VAL A 100 3.17 10.48 -7.68
CA VAL A 100 2.46 10.78 -6.43
C VAL A 100 0.94 10.68 -6.60
N PHE A 101 0.39 11.13 -7.74
CA PHE A 101 -1.02 10.99 -8.03
C PHE A 101 -1.47 9.53 -8.10
N LEU A 102 -0.68 8.69 -8.79
CA LEU A 102 -0.94 7.26 -8.85
C LEU A 102 -0.87 6.59 -7.46
N LEU A 103 0.06 7.02 -6.61
CA LEU A 103 0.13 6.55 -5.23
C LEU A 103 -1.10 6.96 -4.41
N ILE A 104 -1.64 8.16 -4.63
CA ILE A 104 -2.89 8.58 -3.98
C ILE A 104 -4.05 7.70 -4.44
N LEU A 105 -4.16 7.43 -5.74
CA LEU A 105 -5.17 6.51 -6.29
C LEU A 105 -5.01 5.10 -5.72
N ASP A 106 -3.78 4.65 -5.54
CA ASP A 106 -3.44 3.37 -4.92
C ASP A 106 -3.99 3.27 -3.49
N MET A 107 -3.79 4.32 -2.68
CA MET A 107 -4.33 4.35 -1.31
C MET A 107 -5.87 4.36 -1.28
N PHE A 108 -6.51 5.01 -2.25
CA PHE A 108 -7.97 4.90 -2.40
C PHE A 108 -8.39 3.50 -2.84
N ALA A 109 -7.64 2.85 -3.75
CA ALA A 109 -7.91 1.48 -4.13
C ALA A 109 -7.83 0.53 -2.91
N LEU A 110 -6.86 0.72 -2.01
CA LEU A 110 -6.78 -0.01 -0.75
C LEU A 110 -8.03 0.20 0.13
N CYS A 111 -8.53 1.43 0.24
CA CYS A 111 -9.81 1.69 0.93
C CYS A 111 -10.96 0.93 0.28
N PHE A 112 -11.01 0.93 -1.07
CA PHE A 112 -12.08 0.27 -1.81
C PHE A 112 -12.00 -1.26 -1.71
N ILE A 113 -10.82 -1.86 -1.55
CA ILE A 113 -10.71 -3.31 -1.25
C ILE A 113 -11.45 -3.63 0.05
N GLY A 114 -11.27 -2.81 1.09
CA GLY A 114 -12.00 -3.00 2.35
C GLY A 114 -13.50 -2.67 2.26
N ILE A 115 -13.92 -1.73 1.39
CA ILE A 115 -15.33 -1.38 1.16
C ILE A 115 -16.02 -2.45 0.32
N PHE A 116 -15.33 -3.01 -0.65
CA PHE A 116 -15.78 -4.07 -1.54
C PHE A 116 -15.01 -5.36 -1.23
N PRO A 117 -15.37 -6.08 -0.16
CA PRO A 117 -14.71 -7.34 0.19
C PRO A 117 -14.93 -8.41 -0.89
N GLU A 118 -14.26 -9.53 -0.80
CA GLU A 118 -14.28 -10.58 -1.84
C GLU A 118 -15.69 -11.09 -2.16
N THR A 119 -16.61 -11.01 -1.18
CA THR A 119 -18.04 -11.28 -1.37
C THR A 119 -18.69 -10.45 -2.49
N THR A 120 -18.10 -9.32 -2.88
CA THR A 120 -18.63 -8.46 -3.95
C THR A 120 -18.15 -8.87 -5.36
N GLY A 121 -17.37 -9.97 -5.47
CA GLY A 121 -16.95 -10.57 -6.72
C GLY A 121 -16.16 -9.62 -7.63
N TYR A 122 -16.70 -9.26 -8.79
CA TYR A 122 -16.00 -8.42 -9.78
C TYR A 122 -15.51 -7.07 -9.26
N LEU A 123 -16.26 -6.44 -8.37
CA LEU A 123 -15.84 -5.14 -7.79
C LEU A 123 -14.58 -5.31 -6.96
N HIS A 124 -14.51 -6.35 -6.12
CA HIS A 124 -13.31 -6.69 -5.38
C HIS A 124 -12.12 -6.97 -6.30
N THR A 125 -12.31 -7.85 -7.27
CA THR A 125 -11.25 -8.20 -8.22
C THR A 125 -10.72 -6.96 -8.96
N PHE A 126 -11.61 -6.09 -9.43
CA PHE A 126 -11.21 -4.86 -10.13
C PHE A 126 -10.37 -3.94 -9.25
N VAL A 127 -10.83 -3.65 -8.01
CA VAL A 127 -10.10 -2.73 -7.12
C VAL A 127 -8.80 -3.35 -6.63
N SER A 128 -8.72 -4.67 -6.45
CA SER A 128 -7.51 -5.38 -6.06
C SER A 128 -6.46 -5.38 -7.17
N VAL A 129 -6.84 -5.68 -8.40
CA VAL A 129 -5.94 -5.59 -9.55
C VAL A 129 -5.44 -4.17 -9.74
N LEU A 130 -6.33 -3.18 -9.60
CA LEU A 130 -5.97 -1.77 -9.69
C LEU A 130 -4.94 -1.40 -8.61
N PHE A 131 -5.18 -1.80 -7.35
CA PHE A 131 -4.26 -1.58 -6.23
C PHE A 131 -2.87 -2.14 -6.52
N PHE A 132 -2.74 -3.42 -6.83
CA PHE A 132 -1.45 -4.04 -7.09
C PHE A 132 -0.72 -3.44 -8.29
N PHE A 133 -1.46 -3.07 -9.34
CA PHE A 133 -0.89 -2.41 -10.51
C PHE A 133 -0.37 -1.00 -10.17
N LEU A 134 -1.14 -0.23 -9.40
CA LEU A 134 -0.76 1.13 -9.01
C LEU A 134 0.44 1.16 -8.09
N ILE A 135 0.61 0.18 -7.17
CA ILE A 135 1.83 0.02 -6.38
C ILE A 135 3.05 -0.03 -7.30
N ALA A 136 3.07 -0.98 -8.22
CA ALA A 136 4.21 -1.18 -9.10
C ALA A 136 4.52 0.09 -9.91
N LEU A 137 3.50 0.67 -10.54
CA LEU A 137 3.66 1.82 -11.42
C LEU A 137 4.09 3.09 -10.67
N SER A 138 3.49 3.38 -9.52
CA SER A 138 3.85 4.54 -8.70
C SER A 138 5.29 4.45 -8.19
N LEU A 139 5.72 3.29 -7.68
CA LEU A 139 7.08 3.07 -7.20
C LEU A 139 8.11 3.20 -8.34
N LEU A 140 7.84 2.63 -9.52
CA LEU A 140 8.73 2.74 -10.68
C LEU A 140 8.91 4.20 -11.11
N ILE A 141 7.82 4.97 -11.18
CA ILE A 141 7.87 6.38 -11.60
C ILE A 141 8.59 7.23 -10.54
N ILE A 142 8.20 7.13 -9.26
CA ILE A 142 8.82 7.89 -8.17
C ILE A 142 10.30 7.53 -8.05
N GLY A 143 10.63 6.24 -8.07
CA GLY A 143 12.00 5.76 -8.02
C GLY A 143 12.86 6.28 -9.18
N ASN A 144 12.31 6.32 -10.40
CA ASN A 144 13.03 6.86 -11.56
C ASN A 144 13.29 8.38 -11.46
N VAL A 145 12.33 9.13 -10.89
CA VAL A 145 12.52 10.57 -10.63
C VAL A 145 13.64 10.78 -9.62
N LEU A 146 13.63 10.07 -8.50
CA LEU A 146 14.67 10.14 -7.47
C LEU A 146 16.03 9.71 -8.00
N ARG A 147 16.08 8.64 -8.81
CA ARG A 147 17.32 8.12 -9.41
C ARG A 147 18.02 9.13 -10.28
N LYS A 148 17.27 9.93 -11.04
CA LYS A 148 17.79 10.94 -11.98
C LYS A 148 18.21 12.24 -11.31
N GLN A 149 17.98 12.37 -10.02
CA GLN A 149 18.32 13.56 -9.24
C GLN A 149 19.31 13.21 -8.10
N SER A 150 19.40 14.05 -7.09
CA SER A 150 20.39 13.92 -6.00
C SER A 150 20.23 12.67 -5.11
N MET A 151 19.14 11.89 -5.26
CA MET A 151 18.83 10.72 -4.43
C MET A 151 18.99 9.38 -5.17
N GLY A 152 20.02 9.24 -5.99
CA GLY A 152 20.22 8.11 -6.91
C GLY A 152 20.16 6.72 -6.26
N LYS A 153 20.78 6.53 -5.09
CA LYS A 153 20.75 5.24 -4.36
C LYS A 153 19.34 4.89 -3.90
N LEU A 154 18.64 5.83 -3.29
CA LEU A 154 17.26 5.63 -2.84
C LEU A 154 16.35 5.37 -4.05
N GLY A 155 16.50 6.14 -5.13
CA GLY A 155 15.71 5.94 -6.35
C GLY A 155 15.90 4.55 -6.96
N LYS A 156 17.12 4.02 -7.03
CA LYS A 156 17.39 2.65 -7.48
C LYS A 156 16.69 1.61 -6.58
N PHE A 157 16.76 1.79 -5.27
CA PHE A 157 16.10 0.90 -4.32
C PHE A 157 14.58 0.88 -4.50
N ILE A 158 13.96 2.05 -4.68
CA ILE A 158 12.52 2.15 -4.91
C ILE A 158 12.12 1.51 -6.27
N ILE A 159 12.96 1.64 -7.31
CA ILE A 159 12.74 0.94 -8.59
C ILE A 159 12.76 -0.58 -8.37
N ILE A 160 13.68 -1.10 -7.57
CA ILE A 160 13.74 -2.55 -7.25
C ILE A 160 12.44 -2.99 -6.57
N LEU A 161 11.93 -2.24 -5.60
CA LEU A 161 10.64 -2.53 -4.96
C LEU A 161 9.48 -2.54 -5.97
N GLY A 162 9.47 -1.55 -6.88
CA GLY A 162 8.47 -1.50 -7.96
C GLY A 162 8.58 -2.67 -8.94
N LEU A 163 9.79 -3.11 -9.28
CA LEU A 163 10.01 -4.28 -10.13
C LEU A 163 9.59 -5.57 -9.43
N ILE A 164 9.90 -5.73 -8.13
CA ILE A 164 9.46 -6.89 -7.34
C ILE A 164 7.92 -6.95 -7.32
N SER A 165 7.25 -5.81 -7.09
CA SER A 165 5.79 -5.73 -7.15
C SER A 165 5.25 -6.07 -8.53
N PHE A 166 5.87 -5.55 -9.60
CA PHE A 166 5.46 -5.84 -10.98
C PHE A 166 5.65 -7.32 -11.32
N CYS A 167 6.78 -7.91 -10.96
CA CYS A 167 7.08 -9.32 -11.22
C CYS A 167 6.21 -10.29 -10.43
N SER A 168 5.48 -9.83 -9.39
CA SER A 168 4.50 -10.68 -8.70
C SER A 168 3.21 -10.90 -9.50
N PHE A 169 2.90 -10.02 -10.47
CA PHE A 169 1.66 -10.10 -11.27
C PHE A 169 1.43 -11.43 -11.98
N PRO A 170 2.40 -12.02 -12.71
CA PRO A 170 2.21 -13.30 -13.37
C PRO A 170 1.76 -14.40 -12.40
N PHE A 171 2.19 -14.34 -11.13
CA PHE A 171 1.85 -15.34 -10.12
C PHE A 171 0.39 -15.29 -9.66
N PHE A 172 -0.40 -14.29 -10.06
CA PHE A 172 -1.84 -14.30 -9.86
C PHE A 172 -2.56 -15.21 -10.86
N ALA A 173 -1.94 -15.51 -12.01
CA ALA A 173 -2.56 -16.26 -13.10
C ALA A 173 -1.97 -17.66 -13.34
N ILE A 174 -0.74 -17.93 -12.86
CA ILE A 174 -0.04 -19.21 -13.09
C ILE A 174 0.11 -20.02 -11.81
N PRO A 175 0.21 -21.36 -11.88
CA PRO A 175 0.53 -22.22 -10.72
C PRO A 175 1.84 -21.81 -10.06
N ARG A 176 1.91 -21.83 -8.74
CA ARG A 176 3.02 -21.38 -7.92
C ARG A 176 3.62 -22.52 -7.10
N PRO A 177 4.96 -22.54 -6.91
CA PRO A 177 5.61 -23.57 -6.11
C PRO A 177 5.29 -23.45 -4.61
N TRP A 178 4.82 -22.28 -4.13
CA TRP A 178 4.45 -22.04 -2.72
C TRP A 178 2.96 -22.16 -2.42
N GLY A 179 2.17 -22.72 -3.33
CA GLY A 179 0.74 -22.89 -3.14
C GLY A 179 -0.07 -21.69 -3.61
N ASN A 180 -1.01 -21.23 -2.80
CA ASN A 180 -1.97 -20.22 -3.21
C ASN A 180 -1.50 -18.75 -3.03
N ASN A 181 -2.41 -17.81 -3.08
CA ASN A 181 -2.15 -16.42 -3.44
C ASN A 181 -1.78 -15.49 -2.29
N ALA A 182 -1.99 -15.86 -1.01
CA ALA A 182 -1.69 -14.99 0.12
C ALA A 182 -0.24 -14.46 0.10
N ILE A 183 0.74 -15.32 -0.18
CA ILE A 183 2.15 -14.91 -0.29
C ILE A 183 2.35 -13.98 -1.49
N THR A 184 1.67 -14.25 -2.61
CA THR A 184 1.76 -13.41 -3.81
C THR A 184 1.22 -11.99 -3.55
N GLU A 185 0.11 -11.87 -2.82
CA GLU A 185 -0.47 -10.58 -2.42
C GLU A 185 0.43 -9.81 -1.44
N LEU A 186 1.14 -10.51 -0.55
CA LEU A 186 2.06 -9.88 0.39
C LEU A 186 3.27 -9.20 -0.27
N ILE A 187 3.76 -9.71 -1.39
CA ILE A 187 4.96 -9.17 -2.06
C ILE A 187 4.83 -7.68 -2.38
N PRO A 188 3.79 -7.22 -3.11
CA PRO A 188 3.60 -5.80 -3.38
C PRO A 188 3.25 -5.00 -2.13
N ILE A 189 2.47 -5.57 -1.18
CA ILE A 189 2.12 -4.92 0.09
C ILE A 189 3.37 -4.60 0.91
N ILE A 190 4.31 -5.55 1.02
CA ILE A 190 5.60 -5.35 1.72
C ILE A 190 6.43 -4.29 1.00
N SER A 191 6.49 -4.32 -0.33
CA SER A 191 7.23 -3.33 -1.13
C SER A 191 6.71 -1.91 -0.88
N LEU A 192 5.39 -1.73 -0.90
CA LEU A 192 4.73 -0.46 -0.59
C LEU A 192 4.99 -0.02 0.84
N SER A 193 4.91 -0.95 1.81
CA SER A 193 5.14 -0.67 3.22
C SER A 193 6.57 -0.21 3.49
N ILE A 194 7.56 -0.87 2.89
CA ILE A 194 8.97 -0.44 2.98
C ILE A 194 9.12 0.97 2.41
N PHE A 195 8.53 1.25 1.24
CA PHE A 195 8.56 2.57 0.63
C PHE A 195 7.97 3.64 1.55
N THR A 196 6.76 3.45 2.07
CA THR A 196 6.06 4.46 2.88
C THR A 196 6.79 4.71 4.20
N ILE A 197 7.29 3.66 4.87
CA ILE A 197 8.08 3.77 6.11
C ILE A 197 9.38 4.53 5.86
N LEU A 198 10.15 4.18 4.83
CA LEU A 198 11.42 4.84 4.50
C LEU A 198 11.21 6.32 4.19
N PHE A 199 10.16 6.66 3.45
CA PHE A 199 9.83 8.06 3.16
C PHE A 199 9.34 8.80 4.40
N GLY A 200 8.49 8.19 5.23
CA GLY A 200 8.06 8.75 6.50
C GLY A 200 9.25 9.09 7.42
N ILE A 201 10.17 8.12 7.62
CA ILE A 201 11.40 8.35 8.38
C ILE A 201 12.27 9.44 7.74
N SER A 202 12.38 9.45 6.41
CA SER A 202 13.20 10.44 5.69
C SER A 202 12.60 11.85 5.80
N LEU A 203 11.28 11.96 5.83
CA LEU A 203 10.57 13.22 6.10
C LEU A 203 10.80 13.68 7.54
N ILE A 204 10.75 12.80 8.53
CA ILE A 204 11.03 13.15 9.93
C ILE A 204 12.49 13.61 10.11
N LYS A 205 13.42 12.94 9.43
CA LYS A 205 14.86 13.23 9.50
C LYS A 205 15.32 14.39 8.60
N ASP A 206 14.40 15.18 8.07
CA ASP A 206 14.68 16.36 7.24
C ASP A 206 15.55 16.08 5.97
N LYS A 207 15.47 14.87 5.43
CA LYS A 207 16.25 14.47 4.25
C LYS A 207 15.73 15.05 2.92
N PHE A 208 14.51 15.59 2.90
CA PHE A 208 13.90 16.17 1.71
C PHE A 208 13.77 17.69 1.84
N VAL A 209 14.06 18.41 0.75
CA VAL A 209 13.73 19.82 0.60
C VAL A 209 12.23 19.94 0.31
N LEU A 210 11.53 20.74 1.08
CA LEU A 210 10.09 20.98 0.92
C LEU A 210 9.82 22.28 0.15
N ILE A 211 8.72 22.28 -0.59
CA ILE A 211 8.13 23.49 -1.16
C ILE A 211 7.28 24.09 -0.06
N LEU A 212 7.83 25.07 0.64
CA LEU A 212 7.06 25.86 1.61
C LEU A 212 6.27 26.91 0.82
N LYS A 213 4.94 26.85 0.90
CA LYS A 213 4.05 27.91 0.44
C LYS A 213 3.83 28.91 1.56
#